data_be84fbd14f49f81b9cf1b4b30e692dc9
#
_entry.id   be84fbd14f49f81b9cf1b4b30e692dc9
#
_cell.length_a   1.000
_cell.length_b   1.000
_cell.length_c   1.000
_cell.angle_alpha   90.00
_cell.angle_beta   90.00
_cell.angle_gamma   90.00
#
_symmetry.space_group_name_H-M   'P 1'
#
loop_
_entity.id
_entity.type
_entity.pdbx_description
1 polymer ?
#
loop_
_entity_poly.entity_id
_entity_poly.type
_entity_poly.pdbx_seq_one_letter_code
_entity_poly.pdbx_strand_id
1 'polypeptide(L)'
;MNKQDFLAACSLRTGKVKLPKGGEVDVRELTVRERSKLREMVSGDPVSAQAHILAMGCPALEGDHEAVLDLPGGLVSEISDAILSLSGLTESEAPKAD
;
A
#
# COMPACT_ATOMS: atom_id res chain seq x y z
N MET A 1 -9.85 -19.13 22.12
CA MET A 1 -8.71 -18.32 21.65
C MET A 1 -8.74 -16.99 22.37
N ASN A 2 -7.64 -16.59 22.96
CA ASN A 2 -7.58 -15.29 23.61
C ASN A 2 -7.14 -14.20 22.63
N LYS A 3 -7.12 -12.96 23.09
CA LYS A 3 -6.78 -11.81 22.24
C LYS A 3 -5.38 -11.94 21.63
N GLN A 4 -4.40 -12.36 22.42
CA GLN A 4 -3.03 -12.50 21.93
C GLN A 4 -2.91 -13.57 20.87
N ASP A 5 -3.56 -14.72 21.07
CA ASP A 5 -3.54 -15.80 20.09
C ASP A 5 -4.21 -15.36 18.77
N PHE A 6 -5.31 -14.64 18.89
CA PHE A 6 -6.02 -14.12 17.75
C PHE A 6 -5.13 -13.16 16.95
N LEU A 7 -4.52 -12.19 17.62
CA LEU A 7 -3.67 -11.20 16.96
C LEU A 7 -2.44 -11.84 16.32
N ALA A 8 -1.86 -12.84 16.98
CA ALA A 8 -0.70 -13.55 16.45
C ALA A 8 -1.05 -14.35 15.19
N ALA A 9 -2.29 -14.83 15.09
CA ALA A 9 -2.74 -15.60 13.94
C ALA A 9 -3.12 -14.70 12.75
N CYS A 10 -3.26 -13.39 12.96
CA CYS A 10 -3.69 -12.44 11.93
C CYS A 10 -2.50 -11.67 11.39
N SER A 11 -1.67 -12.34 10.58
CA SER A 11 -0.54 -11.71 9.91
C SER A 11 -1.01 -10.90 8.72
N LEU A 12 -0.29 -9.83 8.41
CA LEU A 12 -0.53 -9.08 7.20
C LEU A 12 -0.14 -9.91 5.98
N ARG A 13 -0.93 -9.84 4.92
CA ARG A 13 -0.62 -10.52 3.67
C ARG A 13 0.54 -9.79 3.00
N THR A 14 1.42 -10.56 2.40
CA THR A 14 2.59 -10.03 1.72
C THR A 14 2.65 -10.53 0.28
N GLY A 15 3.38 -9.80 -0.55
CA GLY A 15 3.58 -10.17 -1.93
C GLY A 15 4.86 -9.52 -2.45
N LYS A 16 5.12 -9.70 -3.73
CA LYS A 16 6.30 -9.13 -4.38
C LYS A 16 5.93 -8.54 -5.73
N VAL A 17 6.61 -7.46 -6.08
CA VAL A 17 6.44 -6.81 -7.39
C VAL A 17 7.80 -6.79 -8.08
N LYS A 18 7.84 -7.24 -9.33
CA LYS A 18 9.07 -7.24 -10.12
C LYS A 18 9.42 -5.83 -10.57
N LEU A 19 10.70 -5.52 -10.48
CA LEU A 19 11.21 -4.21 -10.87
C LEU A 19 11.74 -4.24 -12.30
N PRO A 20 11.64 -3.12 -13.05
CA PRO A 20 12.04 -3.07 -14.47
C PRO A 20 13.49 -3.42 -14.73
N LYS A 21 14.38 -3.11 -13.80
CA LYS A 21 15.82 -3.36 -13.95
C LYS A 21 16.28 -4.63 -13.27
N GLY A 22 15.34 -5.49 -12.87
CA GLY A 22 15.64 -6.72 -12.16
C GLY A 22 15.44 -6.56 -10.66
N GLY A 23 15.27 -7.68 -9.99
CA GLY A 23 14.95 -7.69 -8.57
C GLY A 23 13.47 -7.57 -8.31
N GLU A 24 13.11 -7.67 -7.06
CA GLU A 24 11.73 -7.60 -6.60
C GLU A 24 11.66 -6.76 -5.34
N VAL A 25 10.54 -6.06 -5.15
CA VAL A 25 10.29 -5.33 -3.92
C VAL A 25 9.15 -6.01 -3.16
N ASP A 26 9.32 -6.14 -1.85
CA ASP A 26 8.28 -6.71 -1.00
C ASP A 26 7.19 -5.67 -0.74
N VAL A 27 5.94 -6.13 -0.79
CA VAL A 27 4.79 -5.30 -0.45
C VAL A 27 3.94 -6.04 0.58
N ARG A 28 3.11 -5.30 1.31
CA ARG A 28 2.21 -5.86 2.29
C ARG A 28 0.85 -5.16 2.24
N GLU A 29 -0.17 -5.84 2.77
CA GLU A 29 -1.47 -5.19 2.88
C GLU A 29 -1.42 -4.08 3.92
N LEU A 30 -2.37 -3.16 3.81
CA LEU A 30 -2.49 -2.05 4.74
C LEU A 30 -3.25 -2.47 5.99
N THR A 31 -2.87 -1.91 7.13
CA THR A 31 -3.62 -2.11 8.37
C THR A 31 -4.90 -1.28 8.33
N VAL A 32 -5.81 -1.56 9.25
CA VAL A 32 -7.06 -0.80 9.39
C VAL A 32 -6.75 0.69 9.62
N ARG A 33 -5.76 0.95 10.47
CA ARG A 33 -5.34 2.33 10.75
C ARG A 33 -4.82 3.04 9.50
N GLU A 34 -4.02 2.33 8.71
CA GLU A 34 -3.48 2.88 7.47
C GLU A 34 -4.57 3.14 6.44
N ARG A 35 -5.55 2.24 6.35
CA ARG A 35 -6.68 2.43 5.45
C ARG A 35 -7.52 3.65 5.84
N SER A 36 -7.69 3.90 7.13
CA SER A 36 -8.38 5.09 7.61
C SER A 36 -7.64 6.37 7.23
N LYS A 37 -6.30 6.37 7.39
CA LYS A 37 -5.48 7.50 6.99
C LYS A 37 -5.57 7.75 5.50
N LEU A 38 -5.53 6.68 4.72
CA LEU A 38 -5.61 6.79 3.26
C LEU A 38 -6.93 7.43 2.83
N ARG A 39 -8.02 7.07 3.48
CA ARG A 39 -9.34 7.64 3.17
C ARG A 39 -9.35 9.16 3.37
N GLU A 40 -8.68 9.64 4.40
CA GLU A 40 -8.56 11.08 4.63
C GLU A 40 -7.70 11.75 3.57
N MET A 41 -6.63 11.08 3.12
CA MET A 41 -5.72 11.62 2.12
C MET A 41 -6.32 11.67 0.72
N VAL A 42 -7.19 10.72 0.40
CA VAL A 42 -7.77 10.61 -0.95
C VAL A 42 -8.66 11.80 -1.30
N SER A 43 -9.18 12.49 -0.30
CA SER A 43 -9.99 13.69 -0.55
C SER A 43 -9.14 14.85 -1.11
N GLY A 44 -7.81 14.70 -1.11
CA GLY A 44 -6.90 15.68 -1.67
C GLY A 44 -6.37 15.26 -3.04
N ASP A 45 -5.07 15.10 -3.16
CA ASP A 45 -4.38 14.80 -4.40
C ASP A 45 -4.21 13.30 -4.61
N PRO A 46 -4.76 12.72 -5.72
CA PRO A 46 -4.61 11.28 -6.00
C PRO A 46 -3.15 10.83 -6.14
N VAL A 47 -2.28 11.67 -6.67
CA VAL A 47 -0.86 11.33 -6.79
C VAL A 47 -0.22 11.22 -5.43
N SER A 48 -0.56 12.13 -4.54
CA SER A 48 -0.09 12.09 -3.16
C SER A 48 -0.61 10.85 -2.45
N ALA A 49 -1.86 10.46 -2.72
CA ALA A 49 -2.44 9.25 -2.13
C ALA A 49 -1.66 8.01 -2.55
N GLN A 50 -1.28 7.87 -3.82
CA GLN A 50 -0.47 6.75 -4.28
C GLN A 50 0.89 6.70 -3.59
N ALA A 51 1.52 7.86 -3.43
CA ALA A 51 2.81 7.93 -2.74
C ALA A 51 2.69 7.42 -1.30
N HIS A 52 1.62 7.77 -0.61
CA HIS A 52 1.39 7.30 0.75
C HIS A 52 1.07 5.79 0.80
N ILE A 53 0.34 5.27 -0.19
CA ILE A 53 0.08 3.83 -0.28
C ILE A 53 1.40 3.06 -0.35
N LEU A 54 2.31 3.48 -1.21
CA LEU A 54 3.61 2.83 -1.34
C LEU A 54 4.43 2.95 -0.07
N ALA A 55 4.47 4.13 0.51
CA ALA A 55 5.25 4.36 1.73
C ALA A 55 4.77 3.46 2.88
N MET A 56 3.46 3.23 2.97
CA MET A 56 2.89 2.38 4.01
C MET A 56 3.02 0.89 3.68
N GLY A 57 2.77 0.52 2.42
CA GLY A 57 2.71 -0.88 2.01
C GLY A 57 4.00 -1.47 1.48
N CYS A 58 5.06 -0.69 1.38
CA CYS A 58 6.36 -1.13 0.89
C CYS A 58 7.42 -0.92 1.99
N PRO A 59 7.77 -1.96 2.76
CA PRO A 59 8.72 -1.79 3.88
C PRO A 59 10.06 -1.20 3.49
N ALA A 60 10.51 -1.44 2.24
CA ALA A 60 11.78 -0.89 1.76
C ALA A 60 11.83 0.63 1.77
N LEU A 61 10.67 1.29 1.73
CA LEU A 61 10.61 2.74 1.72
C LEU A 61 10.63 3.36 3.12
N GLU A 62 10.47 2.54 4.15
CA GLU A 62 10.52 2.98 5.55
C GLU A 62 9.63 4.18 5.87
N GLY A 63 8.48 4.28 5.20
CA GLY A 63 7.54 5.37 5.40
C GLY A 63 7.89 6.66 4.66
N ASP A 64 8.93 6.66 3.84
CA ASP A 64 9.38 7.83 3.11
C ASP A 64 8.58 8.04 1.82
N HIS A 65 7.47 8.76 1.90
CA HIS A 65 6.64 9.02 0.74
C HIS A 65 7.29 9.98 -0.27
N GLU A 66 8.23 10.81 0.18
CA GLU A 66 8.96 11.71 -0.71
C GLU A 66 9.79 10.95 -1.74
N ALA A 67 10.36 9.81 -1.32
CA ALA A 67 11.14 8.98 -2.22
C ALA A 67 10.31 8.42 -3.38
N VAL A 68 9.01 8.27 -3.18
CA VAL A 68 8.10 7.74 -4.20
C VAL A 68 7.90 8.74 -5.34
N LEU A 69 7.98 10.03 -5.04
CA LEU A 69 7.66 11.08 -6.00
C LEU A 69 8.59 11.09 -7.21
N ASP A 70 9.78 10.54 -7.07
CA ASP A 70 10.77 10.48 -8.15
C ASP A 70 10.79 9.13 -8.87
N LEU A 71 9.89 8.22 -8.53
CA LEU A 71 9.79 6.91 -9.18
C LEU A 71 8.97 7.00 -10.47
N PRO A 72 9.21 6.06 -11.42
CA PRO A 72 8.39 6.02 -12.63
C PRO A 72 6.91 5.84 -12.28
N GLY A 73 6.05 6.68 -12.87
CA GLY A 73 4.62 6.68 -12.57
C GLY A 73 3.94 5.34 -12.81
N GLY A 74 4.30 4.66 -13.89
CA GLY A 74 3.73 3.34 -14.18
C GLY A 74 4.09 2.29 -13.12
N LEU A 75 5.33 2.35 -12.62
CA LEU A 75 5.77 1.45 -11.56
C LEU A 75 5.04 1.74 -10.25
N VAL A 76 4.85 3.02 -9.93
CA VAL A 76 4.11 3.43 -8.74
C VAL A 76 2.68 2.89 -8.79
N SER A 77 2.01 3.01 -9.93
CA SER A 77 0.66 2.47 -10.09
C SER A 77 0.62 0.96 -9.93
N GLU A 78 1.59 0.26 -10.50
CA GLU A 78 1.67 -1.20 -10.41
C GLU A 78 1.86 -1.68 -8.98
N ILE A 79 2.76 -1.04 -8.24
CA ILE A 79 3.01 -1.39 -6.84
C ILE A 79 1.79 -1.03 -5.98
N SER A 80 1.21 0.13 -6.22
CA SER A 80 0.01 0.58 -5.52
C SER A 80 -1.13 -0.42 -5.70
N ASP A 81 -1.36 -0.88 -6.93
CA ASP A 81 -2.40 -1.86 -7.23
C ASP A 81 -2.15 -3.18 -6.50
N ALA A 82 -0.89 -3.61 -6.43
CA ALA A 82 -0.53 -4.83 -5.71
C ALA A 82 -0.85 -4.71 -4.22
N ILE A 83 -0.53 -3.58 -3.61
CA ILE A 83 -0.81 -3.33 -2.19
C ILE A 83 -2.32 -3.31 -1.94
N LEU A 84 -3.07 -2.62 -2.79
CA LEU A 84 -4.53 -2.54 -2.66
C LEU A 84 -5.19 -3.90 -2.86
N SER A 85 -4.68 -4.69 -3.79
CA SER A 85 -5.18 -6.05 -4.03
C SER A 85 -4.97 -6.94 -2.81
N LEU A 86 -3.79 -6.88 -2.20
CA LEU A 86 -3.50 -7.61 -0.96
C LEU A 86 -4.41 -7.17 0.18
N SER A 87 -4.76 -5.89 0.21
CA SER A 87 -5.62 -5.30 1.24
C SER A 87 -7.10 -5.62 1.02
N GLY A 88 -7.43 -6.36 -0.05
CA GLY A 88 -8.81 -6.65 -0.40
C GLY A 88 -9.51 -5.49 -1.07
N LEU A 89 -8.76 -4.51 -1.55
CA LEU A 89 -9.30 -3.33 -2.25
C LEU A 89 -8.93 -3.41 -3.72
N THR A 90 -9.92 -3.39 -4.59
CA THR A 90 -9.69 -3.30 -6.03
C THR A 90 -9.85 -1.83 -6.44
N GLU A 91 -9.50 -1.52 -7.69
CA GLU A 91 -9.68 -0.17 -8.20
C GLU A 91 -11.12 0.33 -8.03
N SER A 92 -12.10 -0.57 -8.22
CA SER A 92 -13.51 -0.22 -8.07
C SER A 92 -13.92 -0.07 -6.61
N GLU A 93 -13.14 -0.63 -5.68
CA GLU A 93 -13.40 -0.60 -4.24
C GLU A 93 -12.45 0.34 -3.51
N ALA A 94 -11.44 0.84 -4.21
CA ALA A 94 -10.55 1.83 -3.64
C ALA A 94 -11.39 3.02 -3.16
N PRO A 95 -11.01 3.65 -2.03
CA PRO A 95 -11.81 4.77 -1.52
C PRO A 95 -11.91 5.85 -2.57
N LYS A 96 -13.06 5.90 -3.19
CA LYS A 96 -13.37 6.98 -4.13
C LYS A 96 -13.92 8.14 -3.33
N ALA A 97 -13.63 9.33 -3.81
CA ALA A 97 -14.13 10.54 -3.16
C ALA A 97 -15.60 10.77 -3.52
N ASP A 98 -16.43 9.81 -3.20
CA ASP A 98 -17.88 9.96 -3.43
C ASP A 98 -18.66 9.56 -2.21
#